data_4b32b2b4018ea9d6f89457b038adf3fa
#
_entry.id   4b32b2b4018ea9d6f89457b038adf3fa
#
_cell.length_a   1.000
_cell.length_b   1.000
_cell.length_c   1.000
_cell.angle_alpha   90.00
_cell.angle_beta   90.00
_cell.angle_gamma   90.00
#
_symmetry.space_group_name_H-M   'P 1'
#
loop_
_entity.id
_entity.type
_entity.pdbx_description
1 polymer ?
#
loop_
_entity_poly.entity_id
_entity_poly.type
_entity_poly.pdbx_seq_one_letter_code
_entity_poly.pdbx_strand_id
1 'polypeptide(L)'
;MTDGRTAANSETTGAPESEDGDAWSFGYEWVTTCSVEVFEKRMQAMRVGQRDTEGGEMPSPATAIRALHAFALKRPIDQLIESARYFDYRDAVNVLATAALCRNIGQAADLAIRQWDAERASGDDDRPRLTDGVVHDIACQRTVTDVAVFVRVCRRAGKRDLVERTLNVFTERGSGRTNLDKALLYIALRDEKCAEEAAEFLRQALVAIAGEGLPRMSETVPKEFHDLAGALNHLSPAERILEEWVDAQLQLDDRVHETRRIIAQLIATRTDSRDTLVEHVGKWRTRHDIAEICGQLAKPPYSEKCAEIRKHAAARDTMEDLAEIVRIWYESAALTRTTRDLLADIVARGTAGRAGPRSPQELDRLDTALSNVNAPPECRRLLRIAAAVHTDGRSGADLVALLNRIERPRDRNRAAQTIARRVAAHVLEHSDEADLFVAYVQGLRTAGRADAVYLACKELADPADPVRPPAGSGAVIAEIAVGLYDAGVDLDGWNLLERCLENEQRVTPEEVALIVERLRGAPGLKTEDRLFLLRATVGRWSDARRREEAVMVLTGKGYEDEAREVIRSLR
;
A
#
# COMPACT_ATOMS: atom_id res chain seq x y z
N MET A 1 2.38 21.89 31.88
CA MET A 1 1.76 21.45 33.14
C MET A 1 0.87 20.28 32.73
N THR A 2 1.13 19.08 32.98
CA THR A 2 1.83 18.31 34.01
C THR A 2 2.44 17.05 33.37
N ASP A 3 3.66 16.76 33.80
CA ASP A 3 4.43 15.55 33.48
C ASP A 3 3.70 14.26 33.87
N GLY A 4 3.81 13.24 33.05
CA GLY A 4 3.41 11.87 33.32
C GLY A 4 4.36 10.89 32.63
N ARG A 5 5.65 10.90 33.02
CA ARG A 5 6.59 9.82 32.69
C ARG A 5 6.20 8.59 33.52
N THR A 6 5.65 7.57 32.85
CA THR A 6 5.66 6.20 33.40
C THR A 6 6.89 5.48 32.82
N ALA A 7 7.88 5.32 33.68
CA ALA A 7 9.01 4.45 33.47
C ALA A 7 8.52 2.99 33.43
N ALA A 8 8.67 2.34 32.29
CA ALA A 8 8.57 0.89 32.21
C ALA A 8 9.85 0.31 32.82
N ASN A 9 9.71 -0.28 33.98
CA ASN A 9 10.73 -1.14 34.59
C ASN A 9 10.95 -2.35 33.66
N SER A 10 12.07 -2.36 32.98
CA SER A 10 12.67 -3.59 32.46
C SER A 10 13.21 -4.36 33.66
N GLU A 11 12.44 -5.27 34.21
CA GLU A 11 12.96 -6.34 35.05
C GLU A 11 13.85 -7.22 34.16
N THR A 12 15.14 -6.89 34.13
CA THR A 12 16.19 -7.86 33.86
C THR A 12 16.05 -8.95 34.92
N THR A 13 15.45 -10.07 34.54
CA THR A 13 15.61 -11.32 35.26
C THR A 13 17.10 -11.67 35.18
N GLY A 14 17.87 -11.12 36.12
CA GLY A 14 19.19 -11.61 36.42
C GLY A 14 19.05 -13.10 36.75
N ALA A 15 19.73 -13.92 35.98
CA ALA A 15 19.97 -15.30 36.42
C ALA A 15 20.51 -15.21 37.84
N PRO A 16 20.04 -16.03 38.78
CA PRO A 16 20.57 -16.00 40.11
C PRO A 16 22.06 -16.32 40.01
N GLU A 17 22.89 -15.30 40.28
CA GLU A 17 24.29 -15.56 40.65
C GLU A 17 24.19 -16.39 41.92
N SER A 18 24.26 -17.72 41.75
CA SER A 18 24.28 -18.63 42.89
C SER A 18 25.60 -18.43 43.60
N GLU A 19 25.52 -18.02 44.89
CA GLU A 19 26.62 -18.07 45.86
C GLU A 19 27.21 -19.50 46.02
N ASP A 20 26.72 -20.48 45.27
CA ASP A 20 27.19 -21.84 45.19
C ASP A 20 28.42 -22.02 44.26
N GLY A 21 28.99 -20.95 43.69
CA GLY A 21 30.12 -21.02 42.75
C GLY A 21 31.35 -21.74 43.30
N ASP A 22 31.58 -21.70 44.59
CA ASP A 22 32.77 -22.30 45.23
C ASP A 22 32.57 -23.75 45.72
N ALA A 23 31.35 -24.19 46.01
CA ALA A 23 31.07 -25.58 46.43
C ALA A 23 31.27 -26.59 45.29
N TRP A 24 31.28 -26.11 44.04
CA TRP A 24 31.43 -26.98 42.86
C TRP A 24 32.86 -27.30 42.48
N SER A 25 33.84 -26.60 43.03
CA SER A 25 35.24 -26.67 42.58
C SER A 25 35.96 -27.94 43.09
N PHE A 26 35.60 -28.47 44.22
CA PHE A 26 36.38 -29.55 44.88
C PHE A 26 35.91 -30.98 44.58
N GLY A 27 34.72 -31.21 44.08
CA GLY A 27 34.18 -32.59 43.90
C GLY A 27 34.28 -33.20 42.49
N TYR A 28 34.59 -32.38 41.46
CA TYR A 28 34.47 -32.82 40.04
C TYR A 28 35.77 -32.67 39.22
N GLU A 29 36.92 -32.56 39.83
CA GLU A 29 38.22 -32.51 39.10
C GLU A 29 38.39 -33.73 38.17
N TRP A 30 37.95 -34.91 38.59
CA TRP A 30 37.99 -36.12 37.80
C TRP A 30 37.17 -36.00 36.51
N VAL A 31 36.08 -35.23 36.51
CA VAL A 31 35.26 -34.98 35.31
C VAL A 31 36.07 -34.35 34.19
N THR A 32 37.06 -33.50 34.55
CA THR A 32 37.91 -32.80 33.58
C THR A 32 39.20 -33.58 33.25
N THR A 33 39.61 -34.53 34.06
CA THR A 33 40.92 -35.18 33.97
C THR A 33 40.91 -36.62 33.50
N CYS A 34 39.81 -37.39 33.75
CA CYS A 34 39.73 -38.81 33.32
C CYS A 34 39.46 -38.91 31.79
N SER A 35 39.75 -40.09 31.19
CA SER A 35 39.34 -40.35 29.81
C SER A 35 37.80 -40.43 29.68
N VAL A 36 37.27 -40.23 28.46
CA VAL A 36 35.82 -40.33 28.18
C VAL A 36 35.29 -41.73 28.59
N GLU A 37 36.04 -42.76 28.29
CA GLU A 37 35.67 -44.15 28.62
C GLU A 37 35.62 -44.40 30.15
N VAL A 38 36.56 -43.85 30.91
CA VAL A 38 36.55 -43.94 32.39
C VAL A 38 35.40 -43.11 32.96
N PHE A 39 35.10 -41.96 32.39
CA PHE A 39 33.97 -41.12 32.78
C PHE A 39 32.64 -41.89 32.58
N GLU A 40 32.45 -42.53 31.44
CA GLU A 40 31.26 -43.32 31.15
C GLU A 40 31.07 -44.50 32.12
N LYS A 41 32.11 -45.28 32.36
CA LYS A 41 32.09 -46.38 33.34
C LYS A 41 31.66 -45.89 34.72
N ARG A 42 32.16 -44.74 35.16
CA ARG A 42 31.75 -44.14 36.44
C ARG A 42 30.31 -43.66 36.42
N MET A 43 29.84 -43.10 35.32
CA MET A 43 28.44 -42.68 35.17
C MET A 43 27.49 -43.88 35.23
N GLN A 44 27.81 -44.97 34.56
CA GLN A 44 27.04 -46.22 34.63
C GLN A 44 27.01 -46.81 36.04
N ALA A 45 28.14 -46.84 36.73
CA ALA A 45 28.22 -47.30 38.12
C ALA A 45 27.35 -46.43 39.05
N MET A 46 27.35 -45.10 38.87
CA MET A 46 26.50 -44.18 39.62
C MET A 46 25.02 -44.42 39.41
N ARG A 47 24.61 -44.78 38.20
CA ARG A 47 23.20 -45.06 37.89
C ARG A 47 22.68 -46.36 38.44
N VAL A 48 23.53 -47.38 38.42
CA VAL A 48 23.18 -48.72 38.92
C VAL A 48 23.27 -48.79 40.45
N GLY A 49 23.70 -47.69 41.10
CA GLY A 49 23.88 -47.67 42.56
C GLY A 49 24.98 -48.57 43.08
N GLN A 50 25.95 -48.93 42.22
CA GLN A 50 27.14 -49.71 42.64
C GLN A 50 28.08 -48.81 43.45
N ARG A 51 28.48 -49.26 44.63
CA ARG A 51 29.47 -48.54 45.44
C ARG A 51 30.78 -48.41 44.65
N ASP A 52 31.31 -47.21 44.60
CA ASP A 52 32.68 -47.03 44.13
C ASP A 52 33.61 -47.84 45.06
N THR A 53 34.57 -48.54 44.49
CA THR A 53 35.45 -49.44 45.20
C THR A 53 36.34 -48.79 46.26
N GLU A 54 36.27 -47.43 46.37
CA GLU A 54 37.04 -46.58 47.29
C GLU A 54 36.28 -46.08 48.54
N GLY A 55 35.13 -46.66 48.89
CA GLY A 55 34.49 -46.45 50.21
C GLY A 55 33.71 -45.16 50.39
N GLY A 56 33.40 -44.45 49.30
CA GLY A 56 32.62 -43.18 49.33
C GLY A 56 31.10 -43.41 49.45
N GLU A 57 30.37 -42.36 49.90
CA GLU A 57 28.92 -42.33 49.93
C GLU A 57 28.32 -42.67 48.56
N MET A 58 27.18 -43.39 48.58
CA MET A 58 26.47 -43.74 47.34
C MET A 58 26.07 -42.48 46.55
N PRO A 59 26.56 -42.29 45.34
CA PRO A 59 26.21 -41.12 44.55
C PRO A 59 24.73 -41.16 44.18
N SER A 60 24.01 -40.10 44.47
CA SER A 60 22.61 -39.96 44.11
C SER A 60 22.45 -39.76 42.58
N PRO A 61 21.27 -40.08 42.00
CA PRO A 61 20.98 -39.74 40.60
C PRO A 61 21.22 -38.26 40.28
N ALA A 62 20.99 -37.35 41.24
CA ALA A 62 21.30 -35.93 41.12
C ALA A 62 22.80 -35.66 40.93
N THR A 63 23.67 -36.46 41.55
CA THR A 63 25.13 -36.38 41.39
C THR A 63 25.55 -36.75 39.96
N ALA A 64 24.93 -37.78 39.38
CA ALA A 64 25.19 -38.18 37.99
C ALA A 64 24.81 -37.08 36.99
N ILE A 65 23.66 -36.44 37.15
CA ILE A 65 23.23 -35.32 36.33
C ILE A 65 24.22 -34.13 36.44
N ARG A 66 24.66 -33.79 37.64
CA ARG A 66 25.64 -32.75 37.88
C ARG A 66 26.98 -33.05 37.23
N ALA A 67 27.44 -34.31 37.28
CA ALA A 67 28.67 -34.73 36.61
C ALA A 67 28.57 -34.59 35.07
N LEU A 68 27.43 -34.95 34.46
CA LEU A 68 27.17 -34.73 33.05
C LEU A 68 27.19 -33.27 32.67
N HIS A 69 26.58 -32.40 33.48
CA HIS A 69 26.63 -30.95 33.25
C HIS A 69 28.05 -30.39 33.35
N ALA A 70 28.83 -30.80 34.37
CA ALA A 70 30.21 -30.38 34.49
C ALA A 70 31.07 -30.88 33.31
N PHE A 71 30.84 -32.10 32.83
CA PHE A 71 31.45 -32.65 31.64
C PHE A 71 31.13 -31.79 30.40
N ALA A 72 29.84 -31.52 30.16
CA ALA A 72 29.37 -30.71 29.05
C ALA A 72 30.00 -29.28 29.02
N LEU A 73 30.21 -28.67 30.20
CA LEU A 73 30.72 -27.29 30.30
C LEU A 73 32.23 -27.18 30.23
N LYS A 74 32.96 -28.16 30.79
CA LYS A 74 34.41 -28.03 31.02
C LYS A 74 35.28 -28.82 30.03
N ARG A 75 34.75 -29.85 29.37
CA ARG A 75 35.53 -30.68 28.44
C ARG A 75 35.73 -30.00 27.09
N PRO A 76 36.89 -30.24 26.42
CA PRO A 76 37.09 -29.84 25.03
C PRO A 76 36.00 -30.42 24.11
N ILE A 77 35.66 -29.68 23.04
CA ILE A 77 34.60 -30.05 22.09
C ILE A 77 34.88 -31.44 21.47
N ASP A 78 36.14 -31.74 21.13
CA ASP A 78 36.50 -33.04 20.56
C ASP A 78 36.15 -34.20 21.50
N GLN A 79 36.32 -34.02 22.81
CA GLN A 79 35.96 -35.04 23.80
C GLN A 79 34.43 -35.15 23.98
N LEU A 80 33.68 -34.08 23.79
CA LEU A 80 32.22 -34.13 23.80
C LEU A 80 31.68 -34.94 22.60
N ILE A 81 32.28 -34.77 21.44
CA ILE A 81 31.91 -35.50 20.23
C ILE A 81 32.34 -36.97 20.36
N GLU A 82 33.54 -37.22 20.89
CA GLU A 82 33.99 -38.57 21.17
C GLU A 82 33.06 -39.28 22.16
N SER A 83 32.58 -38.58 23.19
CA SER A 83 31.66 -39.12 24.19
C SER A 83 30.34 -39.60 23.61
N ALA A 84 29.87 -39.00 22.52
CA ALA A 84 28.66 -39.40 21.83
C ALA A 84 28.72 -40.85 21.28
N ARG A 85 29.92 -41.43 21.16
CA ARG A 85 30.12 -42.82 20.73
C ARG A 85 30.02 -43.84 21.89
N TYR A 86 30.25 -43.37 23.12
CA TYR A 86 30.31 -44.22 24.31
C TYR A 86 29.06 -44.06 25.18
N PHE A 87 28.40 -42.93 25.15
CA PHE A 87 27.19 -42.65 25.93
C PHE A 87 25.96 -43.31 25.28
N ASP A 88 25.02 -43.70 26.14
CA ASP A 88 23.70 -43.97 25.60
C ASP A 88 23.12 -42.71 24.94
N TYR A 89 22.15 -42.91 24.04
CA TYR A 89 21.57 -41.80 23.25
C TYR A 89 21.06 -40.65 24.13
N ARG A 90 20.42 -40.97 25.26
CA ARG A 90 19.85 -39.99 26.17
C ARG A 90 20.93 -39.14 26.84
N ASP A 91 22.01 -39.70 27.26
CA ASP A 91 23.13 -38.99 27.88
C ASP A 91 23.90 -38.18 26.87
N ALA A 92 24.12 -38.73 25.70
CA ALA A 92 24.74 -37.98 24.61
C ALA A 92 23.94 -36.75 24.26
N VAL A 93 22.60 -36.85 24.11
CA VAL A 93 21.71 -35.72 23.90
C VAL A 93 21.82 -34.71 25.03
N ASN A 94 21.74 -35.14 26.32
CA ASN A 94 21.82 -34.23 27.47
C ASN A 94 23.16 -33.47 27.54
N VAL A 95 24.27 -34.14 27.27
CA VAL A 95 25.60 -33.50 27.27
C VAL A 95 25.73 -32.49 26.16
N LEU A 96 25.34 -32.85 24.95
CA LEU A 96 25.43 -31.96 23.81
C LEU A 96 24.45 -30.78 23.92
N ALA A 97 23.22 -31.02 24.40
CA ALA A 97 22.22 -30.00 24.67
C ALA A 97 22.73 -28.98 25.73
N THR A 98 23.25 -29.48 26.86
CA THR A 98 23.83 -28.62 27.90
C THR A 98 25.00 -27.79 27.36
N ALA A 99 25.88 -28.38 26.57
CA ALA A 99 27.00 -27.67 25.95
C ALA A 99 26.49 -26.60 24.94
N ALA A 100 25.50 -26.96 24.15
CA ALA A 100 24.89 -26.04 23.19
C ALA A 100 24.19 -24.84 23.85
N LEU A 101 23.58 -25.04 25.02
CA LEU A 101 22.84 -23.97 25.72
C LEU A 101 23.73 -23.13 26.66
N CYS A 102 24.73 -23.69 27.28
CA CYS A 102 25.47 -23.02 28.34
C CYS A 102 26.84 -22.48 27.92
N ARG A 103 27.44 -22.97 26.83
CA ARG A 103 28.68 -22.40 26.29
C ARG A 103 28.44 -21.14 25.49
N ASN A 104 29.49 -20.36 25.21
CA ASN A 104 29.32 -19.24 24.28
C ASN A 104 28.90 -19.73 22.89
N ILE A 105 28.23 -18.87 22.13
CA ILE A 105 27.59 -19.29 20.87
C ILE A 105 28.61 -19.75 19.81
N GLY A 106 29.83 -19.20 19.82
CA GLY A 106 30.89 -19.65 18.91
C GLY A 106 31.31 -21.10 19.19
N GLN A 107 31.40 -21.50 20.47
CA GLN A 107 31.69 -22.88 20.88
C GLN A 107 30.50 -23.82 20.59
N ALA A 108 29.26 -23.35 20.78
CA ALA A 108 28.07 -24.11 20.43
C ALA A 108 28.00 -24.36 18.91
N ALA A 109 28.37 -23.39 18.10
CA ALA A 109 28.44 -23.55 16.65
C ALA A 109 29.55 -24.54 16.22
N ASP A 110 30.74 -24.44 16.83
CA ASP A 110 31.86 -25.36 16.57
C ASP A 110 31.46 -26.79 16.95
N LEU A 111 30.77 -26.96 18.08
CA LEU A 111 30.21 -28.25 18.49
C LEU A 111 29.25 -28.84 17.45
N ALA A 112 28.27 -28.03 17.01
CA ALA A 112 27.28 -28.48 16.03
C ALA A 112 27.93 -28.86 14.69
N ILE A 113 28.88 -28.05 14.22
CA ILE A 113 29.61 -28.28 12.96
C ILE A 113 30.41 -29.58 13.02
N ARG A 114 31.19 -29.75 14.08
CA ARG A 114 32.02 -30.98 14.22
C ARG A 114 31.18 -32.22 14.46
N GLN A 115 30.11 -32.13 15.23
CA GLN A 115 29.18 -33.25 15.42
C GLN A 115 28.52 -33.65 14.10
N TRP A 116 28.10 -32.67 13.30
CA TRP A 116 27.57 -32.88 11.95
C TRP A 116 28.56 -33.62 11.03
N ASP A 117 29.83 -33.20 11.06
CA ASP A 117 30.88 -33.81 10.26
C ASP A 117 31.18 -35.23 10.73
N ALA A 118 31.15 -35.47 12.05
CA ALA A 118 31.37 -36.82 12.63
C ALA A 118 30.22 -37.77 12.26
N GLU A 119 28.98 -37.33 12.29
CA GLU A 119 27.80 -38.13 11.88
C GLU A 119 27.85 -38.47 10.39
N ARG A 120 28.20 -37.52 9.54
CA ARG A 120 28.37 -37.76 8.09
C ARG A 120 29.51 -38.73 7.79
N ALA A 121 30.60 -38.65 8.53
CA ALA A 121 31.74 -39.54 8.35
C ALA A 121 31.44 -40.96 8.80
N SER A 122 30.52 -41.18 9.75
CA SER A 122 30.14 -42.49 10.23
C SER A 122 29.32 -43.30 9.23
N GLY A 123 28.60 -42.64 8.30
CA GLY A 123 27.75 -43.31 7.31
C GLY A 123 26.55 -44.07 7.88
N ASP A 124 26.24 -43.88 9.16
CA ASP A 124 25.17 -44.59 9.88
C ASP A 124 23.89 -43.76 9.80
N ASP A 125 23.15 -43.90 8.69
CA ASP A 125 21.91 -43.14 8.45
C ASP A 125 20.73 -43.65 9.30
N ASP A 126 20.83 -44.81 9.93
CA ASP A 126 19.75 -45.41 10.73
C ASP A 126 19.70 -44.88 12.18
N ARG A 127 20.71 -44.17 12.64
CA ARG A 127 20.72 -43.55 13.98
C ARG A 127 20.11 -42.17 13.98
N PRO A 128 19.29 -41.84 15.00
CA PRO A 128 18.83 -40.46 15.18
C PRO A 128 20.03 -39.54 15.32
N ARG A 129 20.03 -38.45 14.54
CA ARG A 129 21.15 -37.51 14.52
C ARG A 129 21.15 -36.64 15.78
N LEU A 130 22.21 -36.73 16.56
CA LEU A 130 22.42 -35.94 17.77
C LEU A 130 22.52 -34.43 17.44
N THR A 131 23.04 -34.09 16.26
CA THR A 131 23.09 -32.72 15.75
C THR A 131 21.71 -32.08 15.65
N ASP A 132 20.66 -32.86 15.33
CA ASP A 132 19.29 -32.31 15.26
C ASP A 132 18.81 -31.83 16.63
N GLY A 133 19.18 -32.53 17.72
CA GLY A 133 18.91 -32.06 19.09
C GLY A 133 19.65 -30.79 19.45
N VAL A 134 20.94 -30.68 19.09
CA VAL A 134 21.75 -29.46 19.31
C VAL A 134 21.15 -28.27 18.57
N VAL A 135 20.80 -28.44 17.29
CA VAL A 135 20.18 -27.41 16.48
C VAL A 135 18.83 -26.99 17.04
N HIS A 136 18.01 -27.96 17.47
CA HIS A 136 16.72 -27.70 18.09
C HIS A 136 16.86 -26.83 19.35
N ASP A 137 17.76 -27.19 20.26
CA ASP A 137 17.97 -26.46 21.49
C ASP A 137 18.48 -25.04 21.22
N ILE A 138 19.42 -24.88 20.29
CA ILE A 138 19.88 -23.54 19.89
C ILE A 138 18.72 -22.71 19.31
N ALA A 139 17.96 -23.27 18.38
CA ALA A 139 16.87 -22.55 17.73
C ALA A 139 15.73 -22.19 18.70
N CYS A 140 15.40 -23.07 19.66
CA CYS A 140 14.25 -22.89 20.55
C CYS A 140 14.58 -22.12 21.84
N GLN A 141 15.80 -22.26 22.39
CA GLN A 141 16.10 -21.80 23.74
C GLN A 141 17.14 -20.66 23.80
N ARG A 142 18.01 -20.51 22.80
CA ARG A 142 18.99 -19.41 22.77
C ARG A 142 18.34 -18.07 22.41
N THR A 143 19.03 -16.98 22.73
CA THR A 143 18.58 -15.64 22.30
C THR A 143 18.53 -15.53 20.78
N VAL A 144 17.66 -14.68 20.27
CA VAL A 144 17.54 -14.44 18.82
C VAL A 144 18.87 -14.03 18.21
N THR A 145 19.63 -13.18 18.91
CA THR A 145 20.97 -12.74 18.48
C THR A 145 21.94 -13.93 18.42
N ASP A 146 21.91 -14.84 19.41
CA ASP A 146 22.76 -16.02 19.38
C ASP A 146 22.44 -16.91 18.17
N VAL A 147 21.15 -17.09 17.86
CA VAL A 147 20.75 -17.88 16.69
C VAL A 147 21.28 -17.25 15.39
N ALA A 148 21.21 -15.93 15.25
CA ALA A 148 21.75 -15.24 14.08
C ALA A 148 23.28 -15.39 13.96
N VAL A 149 24.01 -15.29 15.08
CA VAL A 149 25.46 -15.55 15.13
C VAL A 149 25.77 -17.01 14.76
N PHE A 150 24.99 -17.96 15.27
CA PHE A 150 25.11 -19.38 14.92
C PHE A 150 24.97 -19.60 13.41
N VAL A 151 23.92 -19.06 12.82
CA VAL A 151 23.68 -19.13 11.36
C VAL A 151 24.86 -18.56 10.58
N ARG A 152 25.38 -17.38 10.98
CA ARG A 152 26.55 -16.78 10.35
C ARG A 152 27.78 -17.68 10.42
N VAL A 153 28.04 -18.32 11.58
CA VAL A 153 29.21 -19.20 11.75
C VAL A 153 29.07 -20.45 10.88
N CYS A 154 27.89 -21.11 10.88
CA CYS A 154 27.60 -22.27 10.05
C CYS A 154 27.70 -21.94 8.54
N ARG A 155 27.19 -20.77 8.11
CA ARG A 155 27.31 -20.29 6.74
C ARG A 155 28.77 -20.13 6.32
N ARG A 156 29.60 -19.47 7.15
CA ARG A 156 31.04 -19.29 6.90
C ARG A 156 31.80 -20.62 6.82
N ALA A 157 31.36 -21.63 7.56
CA ALA A 157 31.88 -22.99 7.50
C ALA A 157 31.33 -23.80 6.30
N GLY A 158 30.48 -23.22 5.45
CA GLY A 158 29.87 -23.91 4.30
C GLY A 158 28.80 -24.94 4.66
N LYS A 159 28.26 -24.90 5.89
CA LYS A 159 27.27 -25.87 6.40
C LYS A 159 25.84 -25.40 6.15
N ARG A 160 25.45 -25.32 4.89
CA ARG A 160 24.10 -24.86 4.48
C ARG A 160 22.98 -25.70 5.10
N ASP A 161 23.15 -26.99 5.18
CA ASP A 161 22.16 -27.89 5.77
C ASP A 161 21.86 -27.58 7.25
N LEU A 162 22.88 -27.19 8.03
CA LEU A 162 22.70 -26.77 9.43
C LEU A 162 21.96 -25.44 9.52
N VAL A 163 22.26 -24.49 8.62
CA VAL A 163 21.55 -23.21 8.53
C VAL A 163 20.08 -23.45 8.25
N GLU A 164 19.76 -24.20 7.20
CA GLU A 164 18.39 -24.50 6.80
C GLU A 164 17.60 -25.19 7.93
N ARG A 165 18.17 -26.20 8.57
CA ARG A 165 17.55 -26.89 9.72
C ARG A 165 17.27 -25.94 10.87
N THR A 166 18.24 -25.08 11.22
CA THR A 166 18.07 -24.11 12.32
C THR A 166 16.91 -23.17 12.05
N LEU A 167 16.83 -22.63 10.84
CA LEU A 167 15.78 -21.72 10.45
C LEU A 167 14.41 -22.40 10.37
N ASN A 168 14.36 -23.65 9.87
CA ASN A 168 13.13 -24.46 9.84
C ASN A 168 12.61 -24.71 11.25
N VAL A 169 13.45 -25.19 12.18
CA VAL A 169 13.07 -25.42 13.57
C VAL A 169 12.57 -24.13 14.23
N PHE A 170 13.23 -22.99 13.98
CA PHE A 170 12.82 -21.71 14.54
C PHE A 170 11.43 -21.27 14.05
N THR A 171 11.07 -21.63 12.81
CA THR A 171 9.76 -21.28 12.22
C THR A 171 8.63 -22.22 12.64
N GLU A 172 8.93 -23.43 13.09
CA GLU A 172 7.94 -24.44 13.47
C GLU A 172 7.02 -23.96 14.60
N ARG A 173 5.74 -24.36 14.54
CA ARG A 173 4.75 -24.01 15.58
C ARG A 173 5.13 -24.53 16.98
N GLY A 174 5.86 -25.65 17.06
CA GLY A 174 6.32 -26.24 18.30
C GLY A 174 7.56 -25.61 18.93
N SER A 175 8.22 -24.67 18.26
CA SER A 175 9.48 -24.08 18.72
C SER A 175 9.34 -23.17 19.96
N GLY A 176 8.12 -22.77 20.33
CA GLY A 176 7.87 -21.80 21.40
C GLY A 176 8.22 -20.35 21.02
N ARG A 177 8.67 -20.09 19.78
CA ARG A 177 9.04 -18.76 19.29
C ARG A 177 7.82 -17.94 18.90
N THR A 178 7.79 -16.71 19.37
CA THR A 178 6.74 -15.75 19.04
C THR A 178 6.96 -15.14 17.65
N ASN A 179 5.94 -14.49 17.10
CA ASN A 179 6.09 -13.74 15.84
C ASN A 179 7.02 -12.53 15.99
N LEU A 180 7.13 -11.98 17.19
CA LEU A 180 8.15 -10.97 17.51
C LEU A 180 9.57 -11.55 17.42
N ASP A 181 9.81 -12.76 17.97
CA ASP A 181 11.10 -13.44 17.84
C ASP A 181 11.48 -13.69 16.37
N LYS A 182 10.49 -14.06 15.55
CA LYS A 182 10.70 -14.26 14.11
C LYS A 182 11.09 -12.94 13.42
N ALA A 183 10.43 -11.85 13.73
CA ALA A 183 10.76 -10.53 13.19
C ALA A 183 12.16 -10.07 13.66
N LEU A 184 12.49 -10.27 14.94
CA LEU A 184 13.81 -9.96 15.49
C LEU A 184 14.92 -10.81 14.86
N LEU A 185 14.67 -12.11 14.60
CA LEU A 185 15.65 -12.96 13.94
C LEU A 185 15.93 -12.49 12.52
N TYR A 186 14.89 -12.10 11.77
CA TYR A 186 15.08 -11.54 10.44
C TYR A 186 16.03 -10.33 10.46
N ILE A 187 15.82 -9.38 11.38
CA ILE A 187 16.69 -8.20 11.54
C ILE A 187 18.11 -8.61 11.96
N ALA A 188 18.23 -9.48 12.96
CA ALA A 188 19.53 -9.94 13.44
C ALA A 188 20.34 -10.68 12.35
N LEU A 189 19.70 -11.45 11.48
CA LEU A 189 20.35 -12.09 10.34
C LEU A 189 20.88 -11.06 9.33
N ARG A 190 20.14 -9.97 9.09
CA ARG A 190 20.62 -8.88 8.22
C ARG A 190 21.84 -8.14 8.83
N ASP A 191 21.79 -7.85 10.12
CA ASP A 191 22.89 -7.23 10.86
C ASP A 191 24.14 -8.10 10.80
N GLU A 192 23.98 -9.43 10.84
CA GLU A 192 25.06 -10.41 10.71
C GLU A 192 25.51 -10.66 9.26
N LYS A 193 25.00 -9.87 8.29
CA LYS A 193 25.29 -9.95 6.85
C LYS A 193 24.88 -11.29 6.20
N CYS A 194 23.80 -11.88 6.69
CA CYS A 194 23.17 -13.08 6.18
C CYS A 194 21.87 -12.74 5.44
N ALA A 195 21.93 -11.84 4.43
CA ALA A 195 20.76 -11.29 3.77
C ALA A 195 19.96 -12.36 3.00
N GLU A 196 20.62 -13.31 2.36
CA GLU A 196 19.96 -14.42 1.64
C GLU A 196 19.19 -15.32 2.60
N GLU A 197 19.82 -15.69 3.72
CA GLU A 197 19.22 -16.50 4.76
C GLU A 197 18.06 -15.76 5.45
N ALA A 198 18.19 -14.45 5.64
CA ALA A 198 17.12 -13.61 6.18
C ALA A 198 15.88 -13.63 5.26
N ALA A 199 16.08 -13.45 3.94
CA ALA A 199 14.99 -13.47 2.97
C ALA A 199 14.29 -14.83 2.93
N GLU A 200 15.06 -15.92 2.89
CA GLU A 200 14.51 -17.28 2.90
C GLU A 200 13.79 -17.60 4.23
N PHE A 201 14.36 -17.19 5.36
CA PHE A 201 13.72 -17.31 6.67
C PHE A 201 12.37 -16.60 6.74
N LEU A 202 12.29 -15.35 6.27
CA LEU A 202 11.04 -14.61 6.27
C LEU A 202 9.99 -15.29 5.39
N ARG A 203 10.40 -15.82 4.22
CA ARG A 203 9.51 -16.59 3.36
C ARG A 203 8.96 -17.84 4.07
N GLN A 204 9.83 -18.61 4.72
CA GLN A 204 9.43 -19.79 5.48
C GLN A 204 8.50 -19.46 6.64
N ALA A 205 8.78 -18.38 7.39
CA ALA A 205 7.95 -17.93 8.49
C ALA A 205 6.54 -17.55 8.01
N LEU A 206 6.43 -16.87 6.87
CA LEU A 206 5.15 -16.50 6.28
C LEU A 206 4.37 -17.73 5.78
N VAL A 207 5.04 -18.68 5.13
CA VAL A 207 4.43 -19.94 4.68
C VAL A 207 3.96 -20.78 5.86
N ALA A 208 4.78 -20.91 6.91
CA ALA A 208 4.43 -21.68 8.12
C ALA A 208 3.20 -21.09 8.85
N ILE A 209 3.06 -19.75 8.86
CA ILE A 209 1.89 -19.07 9.44
C ILE A 209 0.64 -19.29 8.58
N ALA A 210 0.80 -19.26 7.24
CA ALA A 210 -0.29 -19.45 6.31
C ALA A 210 -0.83 -20.90 6.25
N GLY A 211 -0.05 -21.86 6.71
CA GLY A 211 -0.39 -23.29 6.64
C GLY A 211 -0.19 -23.89 5.24
N GLU A 212 -0.54 -25.17 5.05
CA GLU A 212 -0.43 -25.89 3.76
C GLU A 212 -1.29 -25.30 2.63
N GLY A 213 -2.24 -24.46 2.96
CA GLY A 213 -3.01 -23.64 2.03
C GLY A 213 -3.20 -22.25 2.62
N LEU A 214 -2.67 -21.22 1.97
CA LEU A 214 -3.06 -19.86 2.31
C LEU A 214 -4.59 -19.79 2.28
N PRO A 215 -5.27 -19.26 3.32
CA PRO A 215 -6.71 -19.18 3.35
C PRO A 215 -7.18 -18.44 2.09
N ARG A 216 -8.29 -18.86 1.52
CA ARG A 216 -8.93 -18.08 0.46
C ARG A 216 -9.18 -16.69 1.00
N MET A 217 -9.04 -15.65 0.16
CA MET A 217 -9.24 -14.25 0.58
C MET A 217 -10.63 -13.96 1.17
N SER A 218 -11.56 -14.93 1.09
CA SER A 218 -12.87 -14.88 1.76
C SER A 218 -12.84 -15.33 3.23
N GLU A 219 -11.74 -15.91 3.68
CA GLU A 219 -11.56 -16.38 5.06
C GLU A 219 -10.81 -15.30 5.86
N THR A 220 -11.06 -15.26 7.16
CA THR A 220 -10.34 -14.36 8.08
C THR A 220 -8.84 -14.62 7.99
N VAL A 221 -8.07 -13.56 7.79
CA VAL A 221 -6.61 -13.65 7.79
C VAL A 221 -6.15 -14.19 9.15
N PRO A 222 -5.26 -15.18 9.20
CA PRO A 222 -4.76 -15.70 10.47
C PRO A 222 -4.17 -14.58 11.32
N LYS A 223 -4.49 -14.59 12.62
CA LYS A 223 -3.99 -13.59 13.56
C LYS A 223 -2.46 -13.55 13.58
N GLU A 224 -1.84 -14.71 13.47
CA GLU A 224 -0.37 -14.87 13.43
C GLU A 224 0.27 -14.11 12.28
N PHE A 225 -0.41 -14.02 11.14
CA PHE A 225 0.06 -13.26 9.98
C PHE A 225 0.05 -11.75 10.25
N HIS A 226 -1.03 -11.28 10.88
CA HIS A 226 -1.17 -9.90 11.30
C HIS A 226 -0.10 -9.51 12.34
N ASP A 227 0.13 -10.39 13.32
CA ASP A 227 1.12 -10.18 14.36
C ASP A 227 2.56 -10.10 13.81
N LEU A 228 2.92 -10.96 12.84
CA LEU A 228 4.25 -10.91 12.21
C LEU A 228 4.43 -9.62 11.39
N ALA A 229 3.45 -9.27 10.55
CA ALA A 229 3.50 -8.06 9.74
C ALA A 229 3.56 -6.79 10.62
N GLY A 230 2.78 -6.76 11.71
CA GLY A 230 2.81 -5.69 12.71
C GLY A 230 4.16 -5.58 13.41
N ALA A 231 4.74 -6.71 13.82
CA ALA A 231 6.04 -6.73 14.47
C ALA A 231 7.16 -6.23 13.54
N LEU A 232 7.18 -6.65 12.27
CA LEU A 232 8.15 -6.17 11.28
C LEU A 232 8.05 -4.66 11.06
N ASN A 233 6.83 -4.13 10.96
CA ASN A 233 6.60 -2.70 10.81
C ASN A 233 7.03 -1.89 12.03
N HIS A 234 6.78 -2.45 13.23
CA HIS A 234 7.12 -1.76 14.49
C HIS A 234 8.63 -1.67 14.71
N LEU A 235 9.37 -2.70 14.34
CA LEU A 235 10.81 -2.80 14.58
C LEU A 235 11.65 -1.96 13.60
N SER A 236 11.20 -1.80 12.36
CA SER A 236 11.98 -1.09 11.35
C SER A 236 11.10 -0.36 10.32
N PRO A 237 10.37 0.69 10.74
CA PRO A 237 9.49 1.45 9.85
C PRO A 237 10.28 2.26 8.81
N ALA A 238 11.55 2.58 9.07
CA ALA A 238 12.42 3.32 8.16
C ALA A 238 13.13 2.45 7.12
N GLU A 239 13.26 1.16 7.38
CA GLU A 239 13.85 0.20 6.46
C GLU A 239 12.75 -0.43 5.62
N ARG A 240 12.91 -0.45 4.32
CA ARG A 240 11.97 -1.05 3.36
C ARG A 240 12.14 -2.58 3.32
N ILE A 241 12.11 -3.19 4.48
CA ILE A 241 12.40 -4.62 4.65
C ILE A 241 11.40 -5.49 3.87
N LEU A 242 10.10 -5.15 3.96
CA LEU A 242 9.07 -5.90 3.26
C LEU A 242 9.14 -5.66 1.75
N GLU A 243 9.44 -4.44 1.33
CA GLU A 243 9.61 -4.09 -0.08
C GLU A 243 10.81 -4.81 -0.70
N GLU A 244 11.95 -4.82 -0.03
CA GLU A 244 13.15 -5.55 -0.48
C GLU A 244 12.89 -7.07 -0.55
N TRP A 245 12.17 -7.61 0.44
CA TRP A 245 11.78 -9.01 0.42
C TRP A 245 10.84 -9.32 -0.75
N VAL A 246 9.83 -8.46 -1.00
CA VAL A 246 8.92 -8.58 -2.15
C VAL A 246 9.72 -8.60 -3.45
N ASP A 247 10.67 -7.70 -3.60
CA ASP A 247 11.51 -7.62 -4.79
C ASP A 247 12.35 -8.88 -5.00
N ALA A 248 12.98 -9.36 -3.95
CA ALA A 248 13.79 -10.58 -4.01
C ALA A 248 12.94 -11.81 -4.38
N GLN A 249 11.76 -11.96 -3.76
CA GLN A 249 10.90 -13.13 -3.97
C GLN A 249 10.22 -13.13 -5.35
N LEU A 250 9.83 -11.98 -5.86
CA LEU A 250 9.20 -11.88 -7.19
C LEU A 250 10.21 -12.01 -8.35
N GLN A 251 11.51 -12.03 -8.06
CA GLN A 251 12.55 -12.37 -9.03
C GLN A 251 12.80 -13.89 -9.15
N LEU A 252 12.31 -14.68 -8.20
CA LEU A 252 12.44 -16.15 -8.20
C LEU A 252 11.29 -16.76 -9.01
N ASP A 253 11.61 -17.41 -10.13
CA ASP A 253 10.62 -17.86 -11.13
C ASP A 253 9.69 -19.01 -10.67
N ASP A 254 10.10 -19.84 -9.73
CA ASP A 254 9.42 -21.11 -9.44
C ASP A 254 8.21 -21.03 -8.49
N ARG A 255 7.99 -19.89 -7.79
CA ARG A 255 6.89 -19.71 -6.83
C ARG A 255 6.21 -18.34 -6.88
N VAL A 256 6.19 -17.71 -8.03
CA VAL A 256 5.69 -16.33 -8.20
C VAL A 256 4.23 -16.18 -7.76
N HIS A 257 3.36 -17.14 -8.08
CA HIS A 257 1.94 -17.09 -7.71
C HIS A 257 1.73 -17.18 -6.19
N GLU A 258 2.47 -18.05 -5.50
CA GLU A 258 2.42 -18.16 -4.04
C GLU A 258 2.89 -16.86 -3.38
N THR A 259 3.98 -16.30 -3.86
CA THR A 259 4.53 -15.05 -3.37
C THR A 259 3.55 -13.87 -3.54
N ARG A 260 2.93 -13.73 -4.71
CA ARG A 260 1.89 -12.70 -4.95
C ARG A 260 0.71 -12.83 -3.98
N ARG A 261 0.32 -14.07 -3.67
CA ARG A 261 -0.74 -14.36 -2.71
C ARG A 261 -0.35 -13.98 -1.29
N ILE A 262 0.89 -14.26 -0.87
CA ILE A 262 1.43 -13.82 0.42
C ILE A 262 1.45 -12.30 0.50
N ILE A 263 1.91 -11.61 -0.54
CA ILE A 263 1.93 -10.14 -0.59
C ILE A 263 0.52 -9.56 -0.47
N ALA A 264 -0.45 -10.11 -1.19
CA ALA A 264 -1.85 -9.67 -1.09
C ALA A 264 -2.38 -9.82 0.34
N GLN A 265 -2.05 -10.91 1.03
CA GLN A 265 -2.46 -11.12 2.43
C GLN A 265 -1.74 -10.16 3.39
N LEU A 266 -0.44 -9.91 3.19
CA LEU A 266 0.30 -8.90 3.96
C LEU A 266 -0.34 -7.52 3.84
N ILE A 267 -0.70 -7.12 2.63
CA ILE A 267 -1.40 -5.84 2.39
C ILE A 267 -2.77 -5.84 3.06
N ALA A 268 -3.52 -6.94 2.99
CA ALA A 268 -4.84 -7.05 3.60
C ALA A 268 -4.83 -6.91 5.12
N THR A 269 -3.75 -7.33 5.79
CA THR A 269 -3.62 -7.27 7.26
C THR A 269 -3.17 -5.92 7.79
N ARG A 270 -2.64 -5.04 6.95
CA ARG A 270 -2.09 -3.75 7.39
C ARG A 270 -3.19 -2.71 7.54
N THR A 271 -3.21 -2.06 8.68
CA THR A 271 -4.21 -1.02 9.03
C THR A 271 -3.69 0.40 8.84
N ASP A 272 -2.39 0.58 8.57
CA ASP A 272 -1.78 1.89 8.46
C ASP A 272 -2.26 2.67 7.23
N SER A 273 -2.54 3.96 7.42
CA SER A 273 -2.96 4.89 6.37
C SER A 273 -1.84 5.22 5.37
N ARG A 274 -0.57 4.95 5.72
CA ARG A 274 0.60 5.09 4.84
C ARG A 274 1.23 3.72 4.62
N ASP A 275 0.58 2.93 3.81
CA ASP A 275 1.08 1.60 3.50
C ASP A 275 2.17 1.67 2.42
N THR A 276 3.43 1.68 2.85
CA THR A 276 4.59 1.73 1.96
C THR A 276 4.63 0.53 1.01
N LEU A 277 4.11 -0.63 1.43
CA LEU A 277 4.03 -1.81 0.58
C LEU A 277 2.99 -1.64 -0.55
N VAL A 278 1.85 -1.00 -0.27
CA VAL A 278 0.85 -0.65 -1.29
C VAL A 278 1.45 0.30 -2.33
N GLU A 279 2.17 1.33 -1.87
CA GLU A 279 2.88 2.27 -2.74
C GLU A 279 3.94 1.56 -3.58
N HIS A 280 4.73 0.68 -2.94
CA HIS A 280 5.78 -0.09 -3.60
C HIS A 280 5.22 -0.98 -4.71
N VAL A 281 4.17 -1.77 -4.40
CA VAL A 281 3.50 -2.63 -5.40
C VAL A 281 2.98 -1.80 -6.57
N GLY A 282 2.28 -0.70 -6.31
CA GLY A 282 1.73 0.16 -7.36
C GLY A 282 2.79 0.81 -8.24
N LYS A 283 3.86 1.36 -7.65
CA LYS A 283 4.88 2.13 -8.37
C LYS A 283 5.93 1.27 -9.06
N TRP A 284 6.38 0.18 -8.43
CA TRP A 284 7.62 -0.47 -8.82
C TRP A 284 7.46 -1.91 -9.34
N ARG A 285 6.36 -2.60 -8.99
CA ARG A 285 6.19 -3.99 -9.39
C ARG A 285 5.75 -4.14 -10.85
N THR A 286 5.93 -5.34 -11.40
CA THR A 286 5.53 -5.62 -12.78
C THR A 286 4.01 -5.50 -12.95
N ARG A 287 3.56 -5.24 -14.15
CA ARG A 287 2.14 -5.15 -14.50
C ARG A 287 1.34 -6.41 -14.16
N HIS A 288 1.97 -7.59 -14.29
CA HIS A 288 1.35 -8.86 -13.91
C HIS A 288 1.23 -9.01 -12.40
N ASP A 289 2.25 -8.59 -11.64
CA ASP A 289 2.21 -8.62 -10.17
C ASP A 289 1.07 -7.74 -9.65
N ILE A 290 0.97 -6.50 -10.17
CA ILE A 290 -0.08 -5.55 -9.79
C ILE A 290 -1.47 -6.16 -10.06
N ALA A 291 -1.70 -6.69 -11.27
CA ALA A 291 -3.00 -7.23 -11.63
C ALA A 291 -3.38 -8.45 -10.78
N GLU A 292 -2.45 -9.35 -10.50
CA GLU A 292 -2.72 -10.54 -9.72
C GLU A 292 -2.95 -10.22 -8.23
N ILE A 293 -2.11 -9.37 -7.64
CA ILE A 293 -2.27 -8.91 -6.24
C ILE A 293 -3.60 -8.15 -6.09
N CYS A 294 -3.90 -7.21 -6.99
CA CYS A 294 -5.17 -6.50 -6.99
C CYS A 294 -6.37 -7.41 -7.24
N GLY A 295 -6.23 -8.44 -8.09
CA GLY A 295 -7.27 -9.43 -8.33
C GLY A 295 -7.68 -10.17 -7.05
N GLN A 296 -6.72 -10.46 -6.17
CA GLN A 296 -6.97 -11.07 -4.88
C GLN A 296 -7.61 -10.09 -3.88
N LEU A 297 -7.23 -8.81 -3.93
CA LEU A 297 -7.75 -7.75 -3.07
C LEU A 297 -9.06 -7.10 -3.57
N ALA A 298 -9.56 -7.49 -4.75
CA ALA A 298 -10.71 -6.81 -5.40
C ALA A 298 -12.04 -6.93 -4.65
N LYS A 299 -12.16 -7.87 -3.70
CA LYS A 299 -13.40 -8.12 -2.94
C LYS A 299 -13.38 -7.43 -1.58
N PRO A 300 -14.54 -6.97 -1.06
CA PRO A 300 -14.64 -6.50 0.32
C PRO A 300 -14.16 -7.58 1.32
N PRO A 301 -13.50 -7.18 2.42
CA PRO A 301 -13.25 -5.81 2.87
C PRO A 301 -12.00 -5.14 2.26
N TYR A 302 -11.26 -5.79 1.37
CA TYR A 302 -9.93 -5.36 0.92
C TYR A 302 -9.95 -4.49 -0.34
N SER A 303 -11.12 -4.20 -0.90
CA SER A 303 -11.26 -3.40 -2.14
C SER A 303 -10.65 -1.99 -2.05
N GLU A 304 -10.57 -1.40 -0.86
CA GLU A 304 -9.91 -0.11 -0.63
C GLU A 304 -8.41 -0.18 -0.88
N LYS A 305 -7.75 -1.26 -0.42
CA LYS A 305 -6.32 -1.49 -0.68
C LYS A 305 -6.02 -1.70 -2.17
N CYS A 306 -6.89 -2.43 -2.86
CA CYS A 306 -6.82 -2.54 -4.33
C CYS A 306 -6.93 -1.16 -5.00
N ALA A 307 -7.83 -0.28 -4.53
CA ALA A 307 -7.97 1.07 -5.05
C ALA A 307 -6.73 1.94 -4.79
N GLU A 308 -6.08 1.81 -3.64
CA GLU A 308 -4.83 2.51 -3.34
C GLU A 308 -3.68 2.04 -4.25
N ILE A 309 -3.47 0.73 -4.43
CA ILE A 309 -2.47 0.19 -5.38
C ILE A 309 -2.75 0.71 -6.79
N ARG A 310 -4.02 0.71 -7.22
CA ARG A 310 -4.46 1.21 -8.53
C ARG A 310 -4.07 2.67 -8.75
N LYS A 311 -4.27 3.55 -7.73
CA LYS A 311 -3.88 4.96 -7.79
C LYS A 311 -2.36 5.13 -7.96
N HIS A 312 -1.57 4.35 -7.23
CA HIS A 312 -0.11 4.37 -7.37
C HIS A 312 0.35 3.85 -8.75
N ALA A 313 -0.28 2.79 -9.26
CA ALA A 313 -0.01 2.28 -10.60
C ALA A 313 -0.37 3.30 -11.70
N ALA A 314 -1.50 3.99 -11.53
CA ALA A 314 -1.97 5.04 -12.45
C ALA A 314 -1.05 6.25 -12.51
N ALA A 315 -0.25 6.48 -11.47
CA ALA A 315 0.69 7.60 -11.39
C ALA A 315 1.99 7.38 -12.17
N ARG A 316 2.22 6.20 -12.76
CA ARG A 316 3.43 5.90 -13.56
C ARG A 316 3.54 6.81 -14.77
N ASP A 317 4.77 7.08 -15.19
CA ASP A 317 5.05 8.02 -16.27
C ASP A 317 5.03 7.39 -17.66
N THR A 318 5.35 6.11 -17.79
CA THR A 318 5.50 5.40 -19.07
C THR A 318 4.14 5.00 -19.62
N MET A 319 3.78 5.54 -20.79
CA MET A 319 2.48 5.28 -21.42
C MET A 319 2.33 3.82 -21.87
N GLU A 320 3.40 3.20 -22.31
CA GLU A 320 3.47 1.80 -22.72
C GLU A 320 3.19 0.87 -21.51
N ASP A 321 3.78 1.19 -20.37
CA ASP A 321 3.55 0.41 -19.13
C ASP A 321 2.09 0.55 -18.66
N LEU A 322 1.55 1.77 -18.68
CA LEU A 322 0.14 2.03 -18.36
C LEU A 322 -0.82 1.31 -19.31
N ALA A 323 -0.53 1.31 -20.60
CA ALA A 323 -1.36 0.62 -21.59
C ALA A 323 -1.39 -0.90 -21.34
N GLU A 324 -0.26 -1.50 -21.03
CA GLU A 324 -0.18 -2.92 -20.67
C GLU A 324 -0.88 -3.23 -19.35
N ILE A 325 -0.75 -2.35 -18.33
CA ILE A 325 -1.49 -2.50 -17.07
C ILE A 325 -3.00 -2.50 -17.36
N VAL A 326 -3.50 -1.55 -18.16
CA VAL A 326 -4.92 -1.49 -18.53
C VAL A 326 -5.35 -2.74 -19.28
N ARG A 327 -4.55 -3.25 -20.23
CA ARG A 327 -4.86 -4.48 -20.98
C ARG A 327 -4.99 -5.68 -20.04
N ILE A 328 -3.97 -5.94 -19.21
CA ILE A 328 -3.96 -7.06 -18.26
C ILE A 328 -5.10 -6.93 -17.25
N TRP A 329 -5.36 -5.71 -16.78
CA TRP A 329 -6.46 -5.42 -15.85
C TRP A 329 -7.83 -5.75 -16.45
N TYR A 330 -8.04 -5.34 -17.71
CA TYR A 330 -9.29 -5.63 -18.42
C TYR A 330 -9.48 -7.12 -18.70
N GLU A 331 -8.41 -7.85 -19.03
CA GLU A 331 -8.42 -9.29 -19.27
C GLU A 331 -8.65 -10.11 -17.98
N SER A 332 -8.36 -9.54 -16.81
CA SER A 332 -8.59 -10.18 -15.52
C SER A 332 -10.08 -10.18 -15.15
N ALA A 333 -10.68 -11.37 -15.02
CA ALA A 333 -12.10 -11.52 -14.64
C ALA A 333 -12.44 -10.82 -13.30
N ALA A 334 -11.48 -10.74 -12.36
CA ALA A 334 -11.67 -10.09 -11.07
C ALA A 334 -11.66 -8.55 -11.18
N LEU A 335 -10.94 -7.97 -12.15
CA LEU A 335 -10.65 -6.55 -12.24
C LEU A 335 -11.39 -5.82 -13.38
N THR A 336 -11.96 -6.55 -14.34
CA THR A 336 -12.63 -5.98 -15.52
C THR A 336 -13.63 -4.88 -15.17
N ARG A 337 -14.41 -5.07 -14.09
CA ARG A 337 -15.41 -4.09 -13.65
C ARG A 337 -14.81 -2.77 -13.16
N THR A 338 -13.57 -2.79 -12.67
CA THR A 338 -12.85 -1.62 -12.14
C THR A 338 -11.91 -0.98 -13.17
N THR A 339 -11.91 -1.46 -14.41
CA THR A 339 -11.08 -0.88 -15.50
C THR A 339 -11.42 0.58 -15.75
N ARG A 340 -12.70 0.96 -15.61
CA ARG A 340 -13.13 2.36 -15.72
C ARG A 340 -12.46 3.23 -14.65
N ASP A 341 -12.40 2.73 -13.42
CA ASP A 341 -11.79 3.46 -12.30
C ASP A 341 -10.27 3.58 -12.47
N LEU A 342 -9.62 2.51 -12.98
CA LEU A 342 -8.20 2.56 -13.30
C LEU A 342 -7.90 3.64 -14.35
N LEU A 343 -8.70 3.70 -15.41
CA LEU A 343 -8.53 4.71 -16.45
C LEU A 343 -8.84 6.12 -15.93
N ALA A 344 -9.82 6.27 -15.02
CA ALA A 344 -10.10 7.52 -14.33
C ALA A 344 -8.89 7.97 -13.48
N ASP A 345 -8.32 7.06 -12.69
CA ASP A 345 -7.12 7.34 -11.90
C ASP A 345 -5.91 7.69 -12.80
N ILE A 346 -5.75 7.00 -13.94
CA ILE A 346 -4.69 7.32 -14.92
C ILE A 346 -4.85 8.73 -15.47
N VAL A 347 -6.07 9.11 -15.88
CA VAL A 347 -6.35 10.47 -16.39
C VAL A 347 -6.06 11.53 -15.33
N ALA A 348 -6.45 11.26 -14.08
CA ALA A 348 -6.22 12.16 -12.95
C ALA A 348 -4.78 12.11 -12.40
N ARG A 349 -3.90 11.26 -12.92
CA ARG A 349 -2.54 10.95 -12.40
C ARG A 349 -2.48 10.33 -11.01
N GLY A 350 -3.57 9.77 -10.51
CA GLY A 350 -3.59 9.16 -9.18
C GLY A 350 -3.24 10.15 -8.06
N THR A 351 -2.58 9.66 -7.01
CA THR A 351 -2.22 10.44 -5.81
C THR A 351 -0.76 10.96 -5.80
N ALA A 352 -0.01 10.84 -6.88
CA ALA A 352 1.46 10.97 -6.85
C ALA A 352 2.00 12.41 -6.83
N GLY A 353 1.34 13.36 -6.17
CA GLY A 353 1.93 14.68 -5.84
C GLY A 353 2.34 15.57 -7.03
N ARG A 354 2.08 15.16 -8.27
CA ARG A 354 2.28 15.98 -9.46
C ARG A 354 1.04 16.84 -9.69
N ALA A 355 1.27 18.10 -10.01
CA ALA A 355 0.22 19.06 -10.25
C ALA A 355 -0.59 18.69 -11.51
N GLY A 356 -1.87 18.41 -11.34
CA GLY A 356 -2.88 18.36 -12.39
C GLY A 356 -3.02 17.02 -13.16
N PRO A 357 -4.11 16.88 -13.92
CA PRO A 357 -4.42 15.70 -14.72
C PRO A 357 -3.46 15.57 -15.92
N ARG A 358 -3.41 14.38 -16.54
CA ARG A 358 -2.60 14.16 -17.75
C ARG A 358 -3.03 15.08 -18.89
N SER A 359 -2.03 15.64 -19.57
CA SER A 359 -2.27 16.54 -20.71
C SER A 359 -2.96 15.80 -21.87
N PRO A 360 -3.63 16.52 -22.78
CA PRO A 360 -4.22 15.93 -23.98
C PRO A 360 -3.20 15.14 -24.83
N GLN A 361 -1.94 15.60 -24.86
CA GLN A 361 -0.86 14.91 -25.58
C GLN A 361 -0.48 13.57 -24.94
N GLU A 362 -0.43 13.51 -23.60
CA GLU A 362 -0.17 12.26 -22.87
C GLU A 362 -1.31 11.25 -23.07
N LEU A 363 -2.57 11.73 -23.09
CA LEU A 363 -3.73 10.86 -23.34
C LEU A 363 -3.75 10.32 -24.77
N ASP A 364 -3.31 11.08 -25.75
CA ASP A 364 -3.15 10.63 -27.13
C ASP A 364 -2.06 9.56 -27.28
N ARG A 365 -0.92 9.75 -26.59
CA ARG A 365 0.12 8.74 -26.50
C ARG A 365 -0.39 7.45 -25.85
N LEU A 366 -1.20 7.56 -24.80
CA LEU A 366 -1.81 6.41 -24.14
C LEU A 366 -2.83 5.71 -25.04
N ASP A 367 -3.68 6.44 -25.80
CA ASP A 367 -4.61 5.83 -26.77
C ASP A 367 -3.85 5.06 -27.87
N THR A 368 -2.71 5.63 -28.31
CA THR A 368 -1.80 4.98 -29.28
C THR A 368 -1.13 3.75 -28.66
N ALA A 369 -0.62 3.86 -27.43
CA ALA A 369 0.00 2.74 -26.72
C ALA A 369 -1.00 1.60 -26.48
N LEU A 370 -2.25 1.89 -26.10
CA LEU A 370 -3.33 0.88 -25.99
C LEU A 370 -3.57 0.14 -27.30
N SER A 371 -3.48 0.86 -28.43
CA SER A 371 -3.59 0.23 -29.76
C SER A 371 -2.41 -0.70 -30.04
N ASN A 372 -1.19 -0.26 -29.70
CA ASN A 372 0.05 -1.01 -29.95
C ASN A 372 0.12 -2.31 -29.13
N VAL A 373 -0.40 -2.31 -27.91
CA VAL A 373 -0.46 -3.52 -27.05
C VAL A 373 -1.69 -4.39 -27.35
N ASN A 374 -2.43 -4.09 -28.42
CA ASN A 374 -3.67 -4.79 -28.79
C ASN A 374 -4.72 -4.83 -27.67
N ALA A 375 -4.82 -3.77 -26.86
CA ALA A 375 -5.85 -3.68 -25.84
C ALA A 375 -7.25 -3.67 -26.50
N PRO A 376 -8.27 -4.29 -25.87
CA PRO A 376 -9.62 -4.30 -26.38
C PRO A 376 -10.13 -2.89 -26.71
N PRO A 377 -10.89 -2.70 -27.81
CA PRO A 377 -11.41 -1.38 -28.21
C PRO A 377 -12.20 -0.66 -27.10
N GLU A 378 -12.80 -1.43 -26.20
CA GLU A 378 -13.52 -0.92 -25.04
C GLU A 378 -12.61 -0.13 -24.09
N CYS A 379 -11.36 -0.52 -23.91
CA CYS A 379 -10.38 0.23 -23.09
C CYS A 379 -10.18 1.65 -23.63
N ARG A 380 -10.05 1.79 -24.96
CA ARG A 380 -9.91 3.09 -25.61
C ARG A 380 -11.20 3.92 -25.51
N ARG A 381 -12.36 3.27 -25.56
CA ARG A 381 -13.64 3.93 -25.31
C ARG A 381 -13.75 4.43 -23.87
N LEU A 382 -13.40 3.59 -22.90
CA LEU A 382 -13.41 3.94 -21.48
C LEU A 382 -12.41 5.06 -21.15
N LEU A 383 -11.22 5.07 -21.79
CA LEU A 383 -10.25 6.17 -21.67
C LEU A 383 -10.87 7.51 -22.10
N ARG A 384 -11.55 7.54 -23.23
CA ARG A 384 -12.21 8.77 -23.72
C ARG A 384 -13.31 9.25 -22.78
N ILE A 385 -14.09 8.33 -22.23
CA ILE A 385 -15.13 8.67 -21.22
C ILE A 385 -14.46 9.21 -19.95
N ALA A 386 -13.40 8.58 -19.46
CA ALA A 386 -12.68 9.06 -18.29
C ALA A 386 -12.09 10.47 -18.54
N ALA A 387 -11.47 10.67 -19.70
CA ALA A 387 -10.91 11.95 -20.07
C ALA A 387 -11.96 13.09 -20.16
N ALA A 388 -13.17 12.78 -20.65
CA ALA A 388 -14.27 13.73 -20.71
C ALA A 388 -14.85 14.09 -19.33
N VAL A 389 -14.71 13.20 -18.34
CA VAL A 389 -15.22 13.41 -16.98
C VAL A 389 -14.23 14.16 -16.10
N HIS A 390 -12.92 13.96 -16.29
CA HIS A 390 -11.87 14.57 -15.47
C HIS A 390 -11.35 15.86 -16.13
N THR A 391 -12.09 16.94 -15.92
CA THR A 391 -11.79 18.29 -16.46
C THR A 391 -11.09 19.20 -15.46
N ASP A 392 -11.17 18.92 -14.17
CA ASP A 392 -10.64 19.75 -13.09
C ASP A 392 -9.12 19.97 -13.24
N GLY A 393 -8.68 21.21 -13.00
CA GLY A 393 -7.28 21.62 -13.13
C GLY A 393 -6.75 21.69 -14.58
N ARG A 394 -7.62 21.65 -15.61
CA ARG A 394 -7.24 21.85 -17.02
C ARG A 394 -7.48 23.29 -17.45
N SER A 395 -6.60 23.82 -18.29
CA SER A 395 -6.83 25.10 -18.95
C SER A 395 -7.93 25.00 -20.02
N GLY A 396 -8.55 26.13 -20.39
CA GLY A 396 -9.52 26.16 -21.48
C GLY A 396 -8.96 25.62 -22.80
N ALA A 397 -7.69 25.90 -23.11
CA ALA A 397 -7.00 25.38 -24.28
C ALA A 397 -6.83 23.84 -24.23
N ASP A 398 -6.50 23.29 -23.05
CA ASP A 398 -6.39 21.84 -22.87
C ASP A 398 -7.74 21.15 -23.04
N LEU A 399 -8.82 21.76 -22.55
CA LEU A 399 -10.18 21.22 -22.71
C LEU A 399 -10.59 21.15 -24.18
N VAL A 400 -10.27 22.18 -24.99
CA VAL A 400 -10.52 22.18 -26.44
C VAL A 400 -9.65 21.12 -27.15
N ALA A 401 -8.37 21.06 -26.81
CA ALA A 401 -7.46 20.05 -27.34
C ALA A 401 -7.92 18.62 -26.99
N LEU A 402 -8.38 18.43 -25.75
CA LEU A 402 -8.95 17.18 -25.29
C LEU A 402 -10.19 16.79 -26.09
N LEU A 403 -11.15 17.72 -26.26
CA LEU A 403 -12.38 17.47 -27.02
C LEU A 403 -12.06 17.03 -28.45
N ASN A 404 -11.16 17.73 -29.15
CA ASN A 404 -10.78 17.43 -30.51
C ASN A 404 -10.14 16.03 -30.68
N ARG A 405 -9.52 15.51 -29.61
CA ARG A 405 -8.86 14.19 -29.61
C ARG A 405 -9.77 13.04 -29.26
N ILE A 406 -10.65 13.24 -28.25
CA ILE A 406 -11.51 12.14 -27.78
C ILE A 406 -12.76 11.96 -28.63
N GLU A 407 -13.13 12.97 -29.40
CA GLU A 407 -14.34 12.98 -30.19
C GLU A 407 -14.26 12.06 -31.40
N ARG A 408 -15.30 11.30 -31.61
CA ARG A 408 -15.48 10.46 -32.81
C ARG A 408 -16.78 10.86 -33.53
N PRO A 409 -16.87 10.69 -34.84
CA PRO A 409 -18.05 11.12 -35.61
C PRO A 409 -19.38 10.61 -35.06
N ARG A 410 -19.38 9.40 -34.45
CA ARG A 410 -20.60 8.77 -33.88
C ARG A 410 -21.00 9.28 -32.49
N ASP A 411 -20.03 9.81 -31.73
CA ASP A 411 -20.23 10.24 -30.32
C ASP A 411 -19.98 11.75 -30.15
N ARG A 412 -19.96 12.51 -31.25
CA ARG A 412 -19.51 13.90 -31.33
C ARG A 412 -20.13 14.80 -30.25
N ASN A 413 -21.45 14.81 -30.15
CA ASN A 413 -22.16 15.67 -29.21
C ASN A 413 -22.04 15.19 -27.76
N ARG A 414 -21.86 13.89 -27.53
CA ARG A 414 -21.84 13.33 -26.17
C ARG A 414 -20.57 13.72 -25.41
N ALA A 415 -19.40 13.68 -26.05
CA ALA A 415 -18.14 14.12 -25.44
C ALA A 415 -18.18 15.63 -25.15
N ALA A 416 -18.60 16.43 -26.15
CA ALA A 416 -18.76 17.88 -25.99
C ALA A 416 -19.71 18.24 -24.84
N GLN A 417 -20.86 17.58 -24.78
CA GLN A 417 -21.84 17.80 -23.70
C GLN A 417 -21.29 17.37 -22.32
N THR A 418 -20.54 16.29 -22.24
CA THR A 418 -19.97 15.84 -20.96
C THR A 418 -18.94 16.83 -20.43
N ILE A 419 -18.03 17.31 -21.29
CA ILE A 419 -17.04 18.32 -20.92
C ILE A 419 -17.75 19.64 -20.55
N ALA A 420 -18.67 20.11 -21.40
CA ALA A 420 -19.42 21.32 -21.15
C ALA A 420 -20.13 21.30 -19.78
N ARG A 421 -20.80 20.20 -19.45
CA ARG A 421 -21.48 20.03 -18.16
C ARG A 421 -20.51 20.09 -16.99
N ARG A 422 -19.34 19.47 -17.10
CA ARG A 422 -18.34 19.48 -16.04
C ARG A 422 -17.72 20.87 -15.84
N VAL A 423 -17.37 21.53 -16.93
CA VAL A 423 -16.83 22.89 -16.87
C VAL A 423 -17.87 23.86 -16.31
N ALA A 424 -19.13 23.75 -16.74
CA ALA A 424 -20.22 24.58 -16.22
C ALA A 424 -20.44 24.36 -14.71
N ALA A 425 -20.47 23.10 -14.25
CA ALA A 425 -20.60 22.78 -12.83
C ALA A 425 -19.43 23.34 -12.02
N HIS A 426 -18.20 23.15 -12.52
CA HIS A 426 -16.99 23.64 -11.85
C HIS A 426 -16.98 25.16 -11.67
N VAL A 427 -17.26 25.94 -12.72
CA VAL A 427 -17.26 27.41 -12.61
C VAL A 427 -18.44 27.96 -11.80
N LEU A 428 -19.56 27.24 -11.71
CA LEU A 428 -20.67 27.59 -10.83
C LEU A 428 -20.35 27.35 -9.35
N GLU A 429 -19.50 26.37 -9.05
CA GLU A 429 -19.01 26.09 -7.70
C GLU A 429 -17.83 26.99 -7.31
N HIS A 430 -16.99 27.40 -8.27
CA HIS A 430 -15.78 28.20 -8.10
C HIS A 430 -15.88 29.49 -8.91
N SER A 431 -16.59 30.47 -8.38
CA SER A 431 -16.90 31.72 -9.08
C SER A 431 -15.68 32.56 -9.48
N ASP A 432 -14.54 32.36 -8.83
CA ASP A 432 -13.26 32.97 -9.13
C ASP A 432 -12.57 32.36 -10.38
N GLU A 433 -13.10 31.27 -10.93
CA GLU A 433 -12.58 30.62 -12.14
C GLU A 433 -13.44 30.86 -13.40
N ALA A 434 -14.24 31.91 -13.43
CA ALA A 434 -15.05 32.30 -14.60
C ALA A 434 -14.23 32.37 -15.90
N ASP A 435 -12.99 32.85 -15.82
CA ASP A 435 -12.05 32.94 -16.95
C ASP A 435 -11.76 31.60 -17.62
N LEU A 436 -11.86 30.49 -16.89
CA LEU A 436 -11.72 29.13 -17.44
C LEU A 436 -12.79 28.88 -18.51
N PHE A 437 -14.04 29.21 -18.21
CA PHE A 437 -15.15 29.03 -19.16
C PHE A 437 -14.99 29.91 -20.38
N VAL A 438 -14.63 31.19 -20.18
CA VAL A 438 -14.36 32.14 -21.27
C VAL A 438 -13.27 31.62 -22.21
N ALA A 439 -12.13 31.17 -21.66
CA ALA A 439 -11.03 30.62 -22.43
C ALA A 439 -11.45 29.31 -23.17
N TYR A 440 -12.29 28.49 -22.57
CA TYR A 440 -12.82 27.30 -23.21
C TYR A 440 -13.71 27.63 -24.41
N VAL A 441 -14.69 28.53 -24.25
CA VAL A 441 -15.59 28.95 -25.33
C VAL A 441 -14.82 29.65 -26.46
N GLN A 442 -13.90 30.56 -26.14
CA GLN A 442 -13.04 31.23 -27.12
C GLN A 442 -12.19 30.22 -27.91
N GLY A 443 -11.60 29.24 -27.23
CA GLY A 443 -10.86 28.16 -27.87
C GLY A 443 -11.73 27.30 -28.79
N LEU A 444 -12.96 27.00 -28.40
CA LEU A 444 -13.93 26.29 -29.26
C LEU A 444 -14.31 27.11 -30.50
N ARG A 445 -14.50 28.42 -30.37
CA ARG A 445 -14.74 29.31 -31.51
C ARG A 445 -13.56 29.31 -32.47
N THR A 446 -12.36 29.48 -31.95
CA THR A 446 -11.13 29.44 -32.74
C THR A 446 -10.97 28.12 -33.47
N ALA A 447 -11.38 27.01 -32.86
CA ALA A 447 -11.38 25.69 -33.48
C ALA A 447 -12.55 25.41 -34.45
N GLY A 448 -13.43 26.40 -34.69
CA GLY A 448 -14.60 26.28 -35.57
C GLY A 448 -15.72 25.39 -35.00
N ARG A 449 -15.78 25.21 -33.67
CA ARG A 449 -16.68 24.27 -33.00
C ARG A 449 -17.94 24.98 -32.45
N ALA A 450 -18.73 25.60 -33.35
CA ALA A 450 -19.95 26.27 -32.96
C ALA A 450 -20.99 25.38 -32.24
N ASP A 451 -21.03 24.09 -32.61
CA ASP A 451 -21.86 23.08 -31.98
C ASP A 451 -21.50 22.89 -30.49
N ALA A 452 -20.21 22.80 -30.19
CA ALA A 452 -19.72 22.64 -28.81
C ALA A 452 -19.89 23.92 -27.97
N VAL A 453 -19.71 25.12 -28.59
CA VAL A 453 -20.01 26.40 -27.95
C VAL A 453 -21.47 26.46 -27.51
N TYR A 454 -22.40 26.13 -28.42
CA TYR A 454 -23.81 26.09 -28.10
C TYR A 454 -24.12 25.16 -26.91
N LEU A 455 -23.51 23.96 -26.88
CA LEU A 455 -23.67 23.05 -25.78
C LEU A 455 -23.08 23.59 -24.46
N ALA A 456 -21.93 24.24 -24.51
CA ALA A 456 -21.31 24.85 -23.34
C ALA A 456 -22.21 25.92 -22.72
N CYS A 457 -22.66 26.89 -23.53
CA CYS A 457 -23.57 27.93 -23.06
C CYS A 457 -24.92 27.36 -22.57
N LYS A 458 -25.42 26.31 -23.22
CA LYS A 458 -26.65 25.63 -22.79
C LYS A 458 -26.48 24.95 -21.42
N GLU A 459 -25.44 24.20 -21.22
CA GLU A 459 -25.21 23.49 -19.94
C GLU A 459 -24.92 24.45 -18.79
N LEU A 460 -24.35 25.62 -19.05
CA LEU A 460 -24.16 26.65 -18.06
C LEU A 460 -25.46 27.36 -17.69
N ALA A 461 -26.25 27.78 -18.71
CA ALA A 461 -27.53 28.47 -18.50
C ALA A 461 -28.63 27.56 -17.98
N ASP A 462 -28.64 26.27 -18.41
CA ASP A 462 -29.68 25.30 -18.09
C ASP A 462 -29.06 23.90 -17.88
N PRO A 463 -28.30 23.68 -16.77
CA PRO A 463 -27.72 22.40 -16.48
C PRO A 463 -28.79 21.32 -16.38
N ALA A 464 -28.55 20.19 -17.05
CA ALA A 464 -29.48 19.07 -17.10
C ALA A 464 -29.70 18.35 -15.75
N ASP A 465 -28.88 18.67 -14.75
CA ASP A 465 -29.00 18.10 -13.40
C ASP A 465 -29.86 19.05 -12.53
N PRO A 466 -30.94 18.57 -11.89
CA PRO A 466 -31.83 19.39 -11.08
C PRO A 466 -31.24 19.88 -9.76
N VAL A 467 -29.95 19.66 -9.50
CA VAL A 467 -29.26 20.26 -8.36
C VAL A 467 -29.39 21.77 -8.50
N ARG A 468 -30.12 22.38 -7.57
CA ARG A 468 -30.39 23.82 -7.50
C ARG A 468 -29.07 24.56 -7.68
N PRO A 469 -28.94 25.44 -8.69
CA PRO A 469 -27.71 26.24 -8.83
C PRO A 469 -27.43 26.96 -7.51
N PRO A 470 -26.16 27.08 -7.09
CA PRO A 470 -25.81 27.78 -5.87
C PRO A 470 -26.33 29.21 -5.93
N ALA A 471 -26.71 29.77 -4.78
CA ALA A 471 -27.12 31.19 -4.72
C ALA A 471 -25.98 32.07 -5.25
N GLY A 472 -26.31 32.96 -6.18
CA GLY A 472 -25.31 33.83 -6.85
C GLY A 472 -24.84 33.32 -8.22
N SER A 473 -25.37 32.20 -8.74
CA SER A 473 -25.02 31.70 -10.08
C SER A 473 -25.29 32.72 -11.20
N GLY A 474 -26.31 33.57 -11.05
CA GLY A 474 -26.59 34.63 -12.00
C GLY A 474 -25.46 35.65 -12.15
N ALA A 475 -24.79 36.01 -11.05
CA ALA A 475 -23.66 36.93 -11.08
C ALA A 475 -22.45 36.30 -11.80
N VAL A 476 -22.18 35.02 -11.59
CA VAL A 476 -21.11 34.25 -12.27
C VAL A 476 -21.39 34.18 -13.78
N ILE A 477 -22.63 33.88 -14.17
CA ILE A 477 -23.03 33.85 -15.57
C ILE A 477 -22.86 35.23 -16.23
N ALA A 478 -23.20 36.29 -15.52
CA ALA A 478 -22.99 37.67 -16.03
C ALA A 478 -21.50 37.99 -16.19
N GLU A 479 -20.66 37.59 -15.26
CA GLU A 479 -19.21 37.76 -15.33
C GLU A 479 -18.61 37.00 -16.53
N ILE A 480 -19.01 35.75 -16.73
CA ILE A 480 -18.64 34.94 -17.90
C ILE A 480 -19.11 35.65 -19.21
N ALA A 481 -20.35 36.14 -19.24
CA ALA A 481 -20.86 36.83 -20.42
C ALA A 481 -20.05 38.08 -20.74
N VAL A 482 -19.71 38.88 -19.72
CA VAL A 482 -18.81 40.06 -19.89
C VAL A 482 -17.45 39.62 -20.41
N GLY A 483 -16.85 38.57 -19.82
CA GLY A 483 -15.59 38.01 -20.31
C GLY A 483 -15.66 37.54 -21.77
N LEU A 484 -16.79 36.97 -22.21
CA LEU A 484 -17.00 36.59 -23.61
C LEU A 484 -17.10 37.82 -24.54
N TYR A 485 -17.74 38.92 -24.11
CA TYR A 485 -17.73 40.17 -24.82
C TYR A 485 -16.31 40.74 -24.97
N ASP A 486 -15.55 40.78 -23.88
CA ASP A 486 -14.18 41.26 -23.88
C ASP A 486 -13.25 40.39 -24.74
N ALA A 487 -13.56 39.10 -24.86
CA ALA A 487 -12.85 38.16 -25.72
C ALA A 487 -13.28 38.21 -27.21
N GLY A 488 -14.22 39.11 -27.58
CA GLY A 488 -14.73 39.26 -28.95
C GLY A 488 -15.68 38.14 -29.41
N VAL A 489 -16.35 37.46 -28.46
CA VAL A 489 -17.36 36.43 -28.70
C VAL A 489 -18.76 36.90 -28.27
N ASP A 490 -19.11 38.10 -28.67
CA ASP A 490 -20.29 38.87 -28.24
C ASP A 490 -21.60 38.10 -28.37
N LEU A 491 -21.79 37.39 -29.50
CA LEU A 491 -23.01 36.64 -29.76
C LEU A 491 -23.21 35.50 -28.75
N ASP A 492 -22.13 34.87 -28.31
CA ASP A 492 -22.20 33.76 -27.34
C ASP A 492 -22.46 34.29 -25.93
N GLY A 493 -21.88 35.43 -25.58
CA GLY A 493 -22.20 36.14 -24.34
C GLY A 493 -23.66 36.58 -24.28
N TRP A 494 -24.17 37.09 -25.38
CA TRP A 494 -25.58 37.44 -25.52
C TRP A 494 -26.51 36.22 -25.35
N ASN A 495 -26.28 35.18 -26.11
CA ASN A 495 -27.07 33.95 -26.06
C ASN A 495 -27.05 33.31 -24.66
N LEU A 496 -25.95 33.42 -23.95
CA LEU A 496 -25.82 32.92 -22.58
C LEU A 496 -26.73 33.70 -21.62
N LEU A 497 -26.68 35.04 -21.68
CA LEU A 497 -27.51 35.90 -20.85
C LEU A 497 -29.00 35.76 -21.16
N GLU A 498 -29.38 35.70 -22.43
CA GLU A 498 -30.76 35.53 -22.86
C GLU A 498 -31.34 34.23 -22.28
N ARG A 499 -30.64 33.09 -22.45
CA ARG A 499 -31.08 31.81 -21.89
C ARG A 499 -31.13 31.79 -20.38
N CYS A 500 -30.17 32.40 -19.70
CA CYS A 500 -30.16 32.48 -18.24
C CYS A 500 -31.38 33.26 -17.74
N LEU A 501 -31.62 34.44 -18.29
CA LEU A 501 -32.70 35.32 -17.88
C LEU A 501 -34.10 34.86 -18.32
N GLU A 502 -34.20 34.05 -19.37
CA GLU A 502 -35.48 33.42 -19.77
C GLU A 502 -35.94 32.36 -18.76
N ASN A 503 -35.04 31.79 -18.00
CA ASN A 503 -35.39 30.73 -17.05
C ASN A 503 -35.91 31.32 -15.72
N GLU A 504 -37.15 31.76 -15.71
CA GLU A 504 -37.80 32.39 -14.55
C GLU A 504 -37.84 31.53 -13.28
N GLN A 505 -37.66 30.21 -13.39
CA GLN A 505 -37.64 29.32 -12.23
C GLN A 505 -36.26 29.32 -11.53
N ARG A 506 -35.23 29.71 -12.23
CA ARG A 506 -33.82 29.64 -11.76
C ARG A 506 -33.27 30.97 -11.32
N VAL A 507 -33.55 32.04 -12.07
CA VAL A 507 -33.03 33.39 -11.77
C VAL A 507 -33.98 34.08 -10.81
N THR A 508 -33.49 34.43 -9.63
CA THR A 508 -34.28 35.20 -8.66
C THR A 508 -34.27 36.70 -9.02
N PRO A 509 -35.25 37.50 -8.53
CA PRO A 509 -35.25 38.94 -8.70
C PRO A 509 -33.94 39.62 -8.25
N GLU A 510 -33.32 39.15 -7.17
CA GLU A 510 -32.05 39.63 -6.66
C GLU A 510 -30.90 39.30 -7.62
N GLU A 511 -30.92 38.10 -8.23
CA GLU A 511 -29.93 37.74 -9.24
C GLU A 511 -30.06 38.57 -10.52
N VAL A 512 -31.28 38.94 -10.94
CA VAL A 512 -31.46 39.91 -12.05
C VAL A 512 -30.74 41.21 -11.75
N ALA A 513 -30.87 41.75 -10.54
CA ALA A 513 -30.20 42.99 -10.16
C ALA A 513 -28.66 42.83 -10.14
N LEU A 514 -28.14 41.70 -9.67
CA LEU A 514 -26.70 41.39 -9.73
C LEU A 514 -26.20 41.30 -11.18
N ILE A 515 -26.95 40.65 -12.07
CA ILE A 515 -26.64 40.59 -13.50
C ILE A 515 -26.58 42.00 -14.09
N VAL A 516 -27.57 42.82 -13.82
CA VAL A 516 -27.61 44.24 -14.28
C VAL A 516 -26.42 45.03 -13.76
N GLU A 517 -26.06 44.86 -12.50
CA GLU A 517 -24.90 45.49 -11.89
C GLU A 517 -23.60 45.15 -12.64
N ARG A 518 -23.38 43.89 -12.93
CA ARG A 518 -22.21 43.42 -13.68
C ARG A 518 -22.21 43.95 -15.12
N LEU A 519 -23.35 43.89 -15.80
CA LEU A 519 -23.49 44.37 -17.18
C LEU A 519 -23.34 45.88 -17.34
N ARG A 520 -23.64 46.69 -16.31
CA ARG A 520 -23.38 48.13 -16.32
C ARG A 520 -21.89 48.46 -16.35
N GLY A 521 -21.06 47.58 -15.75
CA GLY A 521 -19.60 47.71 -15.76
C GLY A 521 -18.93 47.21 -17.04
N ALA A 522 -19.67 46.53 -17.93
CA ALA A 522 -19.10 45.90 -19.12
C ALA A 522 -18.81 46.92 -20.23
N PRO A 523 -17.55 47.12 -20.66
CA PRO A 523 -17.18 48.13 -21.63
C PRO A 523 -17.72 47.87 -23.05
N GLY A 524 -18.03 46.63 -23.39
CA GLY A 524 -18.51 46.21 -24.71
C GLY A 524 -20.04 46.27 -24.89
N LEU A 525 -20.83 46.41 -23.81
CA LEU A 525 -22.28 46.30 -23.85
C LEU A 525 -22.95 47.68 -23.77
N LYS A 526 -23.66 48.09 -24.86
CA LYS A 526 -24.39 49.33 -24.87
C LYS A 526 -25.61 49.30 -23.94
N THR A 527 -25.98 50.44 -23.40
CA THR A 527 -27.18 50.57 -22.55
C THR A 527 -28.44 50.05 -23.26
N GLU A 528 -28.57 50.36 -24.56
CA GLU A 528 -29.71 49.94 -25.38
C GLU A 528 -29.82 48.42 -25.49
N ASP A 529 -28.70 47.73 -25.65
CA ASP A 529 -28.65 46.26 -25.75
C ASP A 529 -29.06 45.61 -24.42
N ARG A 530 -28.58 46.18 -23.30
CA ARG A 530 -28.96 45.71 -21.96
C ARG A 530 -30.45 45.88 -21.67
N LEU A 531 -31.01 47.04 -22.03
CA LEU A 531 -32.43 47.32 -21.88
C LEU A 531 -33.27 46.41 -22.76
N PHE A 532 -32.81 46.17 -24.01
CA PHE A 532 -33.47 45.20 -24.91
C PHE A 532 -33.47 43.80 -24.34
N LEU A 533 -32.36 43.34 -23.80
CA LEU A 533 -32.22 42.03 -23.18
C LEU A 533 -33.26 41.84 -22.06
N LEU A 534 -33.34 42.78 -21.13
CA LEU A 534 -34.29 42.71 -20.02
C LEU A 534 -35.76 42.70 -20.49
N ARG A 535 -36.10 43.46 -21.49
CA ARG A 535 -37.43 43.47 -22.10
C ARG A 535 -37.74 42.14 -22.78
N ALA A 536 -36.76 41.57 -23.50
CA ALA A 536 -36.93 40.34 -24.26
C ALA A 536 -37.03 39.09 -23.35
N THR A 537 -36.48 39.15 -22.13
CA THR A 537 -36.38 38.04 -21.18
C THR A 537 -37.26 38.24 -19.93
N VAL A 538 -36.77 39.00 -18.93
CA VAL A 538 -37.47 39.22 -17.65
C VAL A 538 -38.85 39.83 -17.85
N GLY A 539 -38.99 40.77 -18.81
CA GLY A 539 -40.25 41.35 -19.15
C GLY A 539 -41.30 40.37 -19.67
N ARG A 540 -40.88 39.20 -20.16
CA ARG A 540 -41.73 38.10 -20.66
C ARG A 540 -41.99 36.98 -19.68
N TRP A 541 -41.47 37.05 -18.47
CA TRP A 541 -41.76 36.02 -17.47
C TRP A 541 -43.26 35.80 -17.30
N SER A 542 -43.67 34.57 -17.17
CA SER A 542 -45.08 34.23 -17.04
C SER A 542 -45.63 34.56 -15.63
N ASP A 543 -44.77 34.54 -14.61
CA ASP A 543 -45.15 34.90 -13.25
C ASP A 543 -45.12 36.43 -13.04
N ALA A 544 -46.30 37.01 -13.04
CA ALA A 544 -46.44 38.47 -12.83
C ALA A 544 -45.86 38.96 -11.50
N ARG A 545 -46.00 38.13 -10.44
CA ARG A 545 -45.47 38.50 -9.11
C ARG A 545 -43.95 38.57 -9.12
N ARG A 546 -43.28 37.58 -9.72
CA ARG A 546 -41.81 37.61 -9.84
C ARG A 546 -41.31 38.77 -10.67
N ARG A 547 -42.02 39.13 -11.73
CA ARG A 547 -41.69 40.34 -12.51
C ARG A 547 -41.79 41.60 -11.67
N GLU A 548 -42.89 41.76 -10.88
CA GLU A 548 -43.05 42.87 -9.97
C GLU A 548 -41.96 42.93 -8.90
N GLU A 549 -41.60 41.78 -8.34
CA GLU A 549 -40.48 41.66 -7.40
C GLU A 549 -39.15 42.10 -8.07
N ALA A 550 -38.87 41.66 -9.31
CA ALA A 550 -37.68 42.08 -10.03
C ALA A 550 -37.66 43.60 -10.28
N VAL A 551 -38.81 44.21 -10.64
CA VAL A 551 -38.92 45.66 -10.79
C VAL A 551 -38.66 46.39 -9.47
N MET A 552 -39.22 45.89 -8.34
CA MET A 552 -38.96 46.47 -7.01
C MET A 552 -37.49 46.42 -6.63
N VAL A 553 -36.83 45.25 -6.84
CA VAL A 553 -35.42 45.10 -6.54
C VAL A 553 -34.55 46.01 -7.40
N LEU A 554 -34.78 46.06 -8.71
CA LEU A 554 -34.08 46.98 -9.63
C LEU A 554 -34.23 48.43 -9.21
N THR A 555 -35.46 48.87 -8.90
CA THR A 555 -35.75 50.24 -8.44
C THR A 555 -35.04 50.53 -7.11
N GLY A 556 -35.08 49.58 -6.17
CA GLY A 556 -34.41 49.70 -4.86
C GLY A 556 -32.89 49.81 -4.96
N LYS A 557 -32.30 49.27 -6.01
CA LYS A 557 -30.86 49.37 -6.34
C LYS A 557 -30.50 50.61 -7.18
N GLY A 558 -31.49 51.45 -7.57
CA GLY A 558 -31.28 52.62 -8.38
C GLY A 558 -31.13 52.32 -9.90
N TYR A 559 -31.64 51.16 -10.36
CA TYR A 559 -31.64 50.76 -11.76
C TYR A 559 -32.98 51.08 -12.42
N GLU A 560 -33.37 52.39 -12.37
CA GLU A 560 -34.68 52.85 -12.79
C GLU A 560 -34.98 52.67 -14.29
N ASP A 561 -33.98 52.80 -15.16
CA ASP A 561 -34.14 52.62 -16.59
C ASP A 561 -34.44 51.19 -16.93
N GLU A 562 -33.73 50.25 -16.31
CA GLU A 562 -33.93 48.81 -16.43
C GLU A 562 -35.28 48.39 -15.86
N ALA A 563 -35.68 48.91 -14.71
CA ALA A 563 -37.00 48.68 -14.12
C ALA A 563 -38.13 49.14 -15.02
N ARG A 564 -38.01 50.36 -15.62
CA ARG A 564 -38.98 50.88 -16.58
C ARG A 564 -39.09 50.03 -17.84
N GLU A 565 -37.99 49.46 -18.32
CA GLU A 565 -38.02 48.65 -19.53
C GLU A 565 -38.70 47.28 -19.28
N VAL A 566 -38.51 46.67 -18.10
CA VAL A 566 -39.28 45.47 -17.69
C VAL A 566 -40.78 45.79 -17.62
N ILE A 567 -41.17 46.94 -17.12
CA ILE A 567 -42.59 47.39 -17.07
C ILE A 567 -43.16 47.62 -18.47
N ARG A 568 -42.38 48.22 -19.39
CA ARG A 568 -42.85 48.49 -20.77
C ARG A 568 -43.25 47.26 -21.54
N SER A 569 -42.69 46.12 -21.22
CA SER A 569 -43.05 44.84 -21.83
C SER A 569 -44.43 44.31 -21.39
N LEU A 570 -45.02 44.91 -20.36
CA LEU A 570 -46.37 44.58 -19.86
C LEU A 570 -47.52 45.29 -20.60
N ARG A 571 -47.17 46.28 -21.47
CA ARG A 571 -48.14 47.00 -22.32
C ARG A 571 -48.06 46.50 -23.76
#